data_0d6f878dd14239630a078f5ec20be790
#
_entry.id   0d6f878dd14239630a078f5ec20be790
#
_cell.length_a   1.000
_cell.length_b   1.000
_cell.length_c   1.000
_cell.angle_alpha   90.00
_cell.angle_beta   90.00
_cell.angle_gamma   90.00
#
_symmetry.space_group_name_H-M   'P 1'
#
loop_
_entity.id
_entity.type
_entity.pdbx_description
1 polymer ?
#
loop_
_entity_poly.entity_id
_entity_poly.type
_entity_poly.pdbx_seq_one_letter_code
_entity_poly.pdbx_strand_id
1 'polypeptide(L)'
;VAPLEATQTGRYQLRVIDLGADAADDYSDTVTEFDANNGSLLAINENAQGKIDDSEDRDLFAVNLTTGNIYDFSIKSYTDGLGTLSQAEVRLINEAGQLVSVGSYDSEAGRTELSVSVFNSGRYFVEVSAANITGNRGTYTLDTSLRNTDETVIDDISADTQSGVMVAPGMPATGEIETAGDHDWIAVSLEAGKVYMVDLLADGHGAGGTLADGTLRIIDNQGNSIAYDDNGGAANDARIQITPPASGEYF
;
A
#
# COMPACT_ATOMS: atom_id res chain seq x y z
N VAL A 1 -10.69 2.28 -40.76
CA VAL A 1 -11.61 2.72 -39.68
C VAL A 1 -12.91 3.14 -40.33
N ALA A 2 -14.03 2.65 -39.82
CA ALA A 2 -15.37 3.00 -40.27
C ALA A 2 -16.26 3.27 -39.04
N PRO A 3 -17.25 4.17 -39.15
CA PRO A 3 -18.20 4.36 -38.05
C PRO A 3 -19.10 3.12 -37.86
N LEU A 4 -19.60 2.90 -36.67
CA LEU A 4 -20.52 1.81 -36.35
C LEU A 4 -21.86 1.97 -37.11
N GLU A 5 -22.29 3.22 -37.31
CA GLU A 5 -23.47 3.57 -38.03
C GLU A 5 -23.10 4.50 -39.25
N ALA A 6 -23.74 4.29 -40.37
CA ALA A 6 -23.43 5.00 -41.61
C ALA A 6 -23.67 6.52 -41.55
N THR A 7 -24.40 7.00 -40.56
CA THR A 7 -24.71 8.42 -40.35
C THR A 7 -23.71 9.14 -39.43
N GLN A 8 -22.82 8.42 -38.80
CA GLN A 8 -21.83 9.01 -37.90
C GLN A 8 -20.67 9.59 -38.65
N THR A 9 -20.30 10.82 -38.33
CA THR A 9 -19.13 11.52 -38.84
C THR A 9 -18.32 12.09 -37.71
N GLY A 10 -16.99 12.11 -37.85
CA GLY A 10 -16.12 12.63 -36.79
C GLY A 10 -14.65 12.49 -37.17
N ARG A 11 -13.81 13.15 -36.40
CA ARG A 11 -12.36 12.99 -36.50
C ARG A 11 -11.93 11.87 -35.57
N TYR A 12 -10.96 11.08 -35.95
CA TYR A 12 -10.32 10.09 -35.12
C TYR A 12 -8.81 10.18 -35.26
N GLN A 13 -8.11 9.63 -34.30
CA GLN A 13 -6.67 9.38 -34.34
C GLN A 13 -6.48 7.85 -34.22
N LEU A 14 -5.80 7.29 -35.21
CA LEU A 14 -5.36 5.90 -35.13
C LEU A 14 -3.91 5.89 -34.69
N ARG A 15 -3.65 5.15 -33.61
CA ARG A 15 -2.31 4.85 -33.10
C ARG A 15 -2.04 3.37 -33.32
N VAL A 16 -0.94 3.04 -33.94
CA VAL A 16 -0.42 1.67 -34.03
C VAL A 16 0.84 1.64 -33.19
N ILE A 17 0.89 0.71 -32.21
CA ILE A 17 2.02 0.52 -31.34
C ILE A 17 2.52 -0.89 -31.60
N ASP A 18 3.82 -1.01 -31.88
CA ASP A 18 4.49 -2.29 -31.91
C ASP A 18 4.73 -2.73 -30.46
N LEU A 19 4.08 -3.80 -30.04
CA LEU A 19 4.27 -4.40 -28.70
C LEU A 19 5.47 -5.38 -28.68
N GLY A 20 6.22 -5.45 -29.79
CA GLY A 20 7.31 -6.43 -29.96
C GLY A 20 6.79 -7.83 -30.33
N ALA A 21 7.70 -8.72 -30.75
CA ALA A 21 7.45 -10.16 -30.75
C ALA A 21 7.39 -10.62 -29.29
N ASP A 22 6.78 -11.79 -29.00
CA ASP A 22 6.83 -12.41 -27.67
C ASP A 22 8.29 -12.40 -27.19
N ALA A 23 8.63 -11.32 -26.49
CA ALA A 23 9.96 -11.15 -25.92
C ALA A 23 9.99 -11.97 -24.62
N ALA A 24 11.19 -12.39 -24.24
CA ALA A 24 11.38 -12.87 -22.88
C ALA A 24 10.81 -11.81 -21.91
N ASP A 25 10.11 -12.26 -20.90
CA ASP A 25 9.63 -11.49 -19.78
C ASP A 25 10.66 -10.43 -19.35
N ASP A 26 10.26 -9.16 -19.22
CA ASP A 26 11.17 -8.05 -18.93
C ASP A 26 11.53 -7.95 -17.44
N TYR A 27 10.68 -8.48 -16.56
CA TYR A 27 10.92 -8.55 -15.10
C TYR A 27 10.55 -9.93 -14.55
N SER A 28 10.97 -10.19 -13.34
CA SER A 28 10.70 -11.46 -12.66
C SER A 28 9.33 -11.46 -12.00
N ASP A 29 8.60 -12.55 -12.13
CA ASP A 29 7.25 -12.74 -11.57
C ASP A 29 7.24 -13.02 -10.06
N THR A 30 8.35 -13.50 -9.52
CA THR A 30 8.45 -13.93 -8.12
C THR A 30 9.70 -13.43 -7.43
N VAL A 31 9.64 -13.27 -6.11
CA VAL A 31 10.81 -12.90 -5.28
C VAL A 31 11.98 -13.87 -5.48
N THR A 32 11.70 -15.18 -5.57
CA THR A 32 12.73 -16.20 -5.78
C THR A 32 13.42 -16.04 -7.13
N GLU A 33 12.68 -15.75 -8.17
CA GLU A 33 13.20 -15.53 -9.50
C GLU A 33 14.00 -14.24 -9.58
N PHE A 34 13.46 -13.15 -9.00
CA PHE A 34 14.17 -11.87 -8.86
C PHE A 34 15.54 -12.05 -8.22
N ASP A 35 15.62 -12.76 -7.09
CA ASP A 35 16.87 -13.03 -6.40
C ASP A 35 17.83 -13.93 -7.22
N ALA A 36 17.29 -14.92 -7.93
CA ALA A 36 18.08 -15.80 -8.80
C ALA A 36 18.69 -15.05 -9.99
N ASN A 37 18.00 -14.01 -10.50
CA ASN A 37 18.43 -13.20 -11.62
C ASN A 37 19.28 -11.98 -11.20
N ASN A 38 19.63 -11.84 -9.91
CA ASN A 38 20.33 -10.69 -9.35
C ASN A 38 19.63 -9.36 -9.68
N GLY A 39 18.32 -9.30 -9.50
CA GLY A 39 17.51 -8.12 -9.78
C GLY A 39 18.01 -6.87 -9.04
N SER A 40 17.90 -5.73 -9.67
CA SER A 40 18.38 -4.45 -9.14
C SER A 40 17.31 -3.74 -8.33
N LEU A 41 17.73 -3.00 -7.30
CA LEU A 41 16.85 -2.12 -6.54
C LEU A 41 16.42 -0.92 -7.40
N LEU A 42 15.14 -0.61 -7.40
CA LEU A 42 14.61 0.67 -7.88
C LEU A 42 14.73 1.69 -6.76
N ALA A 43 15.40 2.80 -7.02
CA ALA A 43 15.52 3.86 -6.05
C ALA A 43 14.18 4.63 -5.92
N ILE A 44 13.87 5.06 -4.71
CA ILE A 44 12.72 5.94 -4.49
C ILE A 44 12.99 7.31 -5.14
N ASN A 45 11.97 7.95 -5.69
CA ASN A 45 11.99 9.14 -6.54
C ASN A 45 12.53 8.88 -7.97
N GLU A 46 12.59 7.63 -8.39
CA GLU A 46 12.87 7.22 -9.77
C GLU A 46 11.65 6.54 -10.38
N ASN A 47 11.73 6.30 -11.69
CA ASN A 47 10.72 5.55 -12.41
C ASN A 47 11.32 4.32 -13.10
N ALA A 48 10.46 3.34 -13.35
CA ALA A 48 10.75 2.18 -14.17
C ALA A 48 9.68 2.03 -15.26
N GLN A 49 10.06 1.45 -16.38
CA GLN A 49 9.14 1.10 -17.46
C GLN A 49 9.05 -0.41 -17.53
N GLY A 50 7.85 -0.93 -17.66
CA GLY A 50 7.60 -2.35 -17.78
C GLY A 50 6.49 -2.65 -18.79
N LYS A 51 6.30 -3.94 -19.03
CA LYS A 51 5.32 -4.46 -19.99
C LYS A 51 4.67 -5.73 -19.45
N ILE A 52 3.41 -5.70 -19.25
CA ILE A 52 2.62 -6.89 -18.97
C ILE A 52 2.33 -7.61 -20.28
N ASP A 53 2.90 -8.78 -20.47
CA ASP A 53 2.85 -9.56 -21.70
C ASP A 53 1.60 -10.44 -21.79
N ASP A 54 1.13 -10.98 -20.69
CA ASP A 54 -0.10 -11.78 -20.62
C ASP A 54 -0.87 -11.55 -19.32
N SER A 55 -1.87 -12.36 -19.02
CA SER A 55 -2.75 -12.21 -17.85
C SER A 55 -2.17 -12.77 -16.55
N GLU A 56 -1.10 -13.55 -16.63
CA GLU A 56 -0.42 -14.16 -15.47
C GLU A 56 0.89 -13.44 -15.14
N ASP A 57 1.34 -12.59 -16.03
CA ASP A 57 2.54 -11.79 -15.94
C ASP A 57 2.49 -10.75 -14.80
N ARG A 58 3.61 -10.67 -14.08
CA ARG A 58 3.79 -9.81 -12.89
C ARG A 58 5.21 -9.26 -12.86
N ASP A 59 5.33 -7.98 -12.89
CA ASP A 59 6.63 -7.31 -12.80
C ASP A 59 6.97 -6.96 -11.34
N LEU A 60 8.07 -7.47 -10.81
CA LEU A 60 8.55 -7.16 -9.47
C LEU A 60 9.69 -6.15 -9.47
N PHE A 61 9.49 -5.06 -8.75
CA PHE A 61 10.50 -4.02 -8.51
C PHE A 61 10.89 -4.01 -7.04
N ALA A 62 12.12 -4.38 -6.73
CA ALA A 62 12.62 -4.31 -5.36
C ALA A 62 12.88 -2.86 -4.95
N VAL A 63 12.41 -2.46 -3.78
CA VAL A 63 12.60 -1.14 -3.18
C VAL A 63 13.05 -1.29 -1.72
N ASN A 64 13.84 -0.35 -1.23
CA ASN A 64 14.14 -0.25 0.20
C ASN A 64 13.24 0.80 0.82
N LEU A 65 12.43 0.38 1.78
CA LEU A 65 11.53 1.25 2.51
C LEU A 65 11.98 1.35 3.97
N THR A 66 11.79 2.52 4.55
CA THR A 66 12.13 2.82 5.94
C THR A 66 10.85 3.15 6.69
N THR A 67 10.66 2.58 7.87
CA THR A 67 9.52 2.90 8.74
C THR A 67 9.47 4.39 9.05
N GLY A 68 8.28 4.93 9.30
CA GLY A 68 8.08 6.37 9.55
C GLY A 68 8.00 7.24 8.28
N ASN A 69 8.20 6.66 7.09
CA ASN A 69 8.06 7.37 5.82
C ASN A 69 6.81 6.90 5.08
N ILE A 70 6.20 7.80 4.33
CA ILE A 70 5.11 7.50 3.41
C ILE A 70 5.66 7.46 1.99
N TYR A 71 5.38 6.37 1.29
CA TYR A 71 5.81 6.14 -0.08
C TYR A 71 4.60 6.09 -1.00
N ASP A 72 4.71 6.77 -2.14
CA ASP A 72 3.70 6.73 -3.18
C ASP A 72 4.26 5.99 -4.40
N PHE A 73 3.46 5.05 -4.90
CA PHE A 73 3.70 4.31 -6.13
C PHE A 73 2.54 4.58 -7.09
N SER A 74 2.85 5.07 -8.28
CA SER A 74 1.83 5.42 -9.28
C SER A 74 2.12 4.72 -10.60
N ILE A 75 1.15 3.96 -11.09
CA ILE A 75 1.25 3.33 -12.41
C ILE A 75 0.57 4.21 -13.43
N LYS A 76 1.37 4.78 -14.31
CA LYS A 76 0.96 5.54 -15.48
C LYS A 76 0.94 4.65 -16.70
N SER A 77 -0.14 4.68 -17.46
CA SER A 77 -0.36 3.75 -18.56
C SER A 77 -1.07 4.42 -19.74
N TYR A 78 -2.10 3.78 -20.31
CA TYR A 78 -2.79 4.26 -21.48
C TYR A 78 -3.38 5.68 -21.34
N THR A 79 -4.00 5.97 -20.20
CA THR A 79 -4.68 7.26 -19.97
C THR A 79 -3.70 8.44 -19.91
N ASP A 80 -2.52 8.23 -19.35
CA ASP A 80 -1.47 9.25 -19.27
C ASP A 80 -0.64 9.37 -20.56
N GLY A 81 -0.88 8.48 -21.55
CA GLY A 81 -0.07 8.40 -22.77
C GLY A 81 1.34 7.88 -22.58
N LEU A 82 1.64 7.32 -21.40
CA LEU A 82 2.95 6.78 -21.01
C LEU A 82 3.02 5.25 -21.07
N GLY A 83 2.01 4.61 -21.66
CA GLY A 83 1.96 3.18 -21.84
C GLY A 83 0.77 2.74 -22.69
N THR A 84 0.53 1.43 -22.74
CA THR A 84 -0.56 0.80 -23.50
C THR A 84 -1.42 -0.12 -22.65
N LEU A 85 -0.98 -0.45 -21.43
CA LEU A 85 -1.77 -1.18 -20.45
C LEU A 85 -3.03 -0.35 -20.10
N SER A 86 -4.22 -0.94 -20.21
CA SER A 86 -5.46 -0.19 -20.01
C SER A 86 -5.75 0.10 -18.55
N GLN A 87 -5.42 -0.84 -17.66
CA GLN A 87 -5.52 -0.69 -16.22
C GLN A 87 -4.57 -1.65 -15.53
N ALA A 88 -3.77 -1.16 -14.61
CA ALA A 88 -2.88 -1.95 -13.79
C ALA A 88 -3.49 -2.26 -12.41
N GLU A 89 -2.99 -3.31 -11.77
CA GLU A 89 -2.99 -3.46 -10.31
C GLU A 89 -1.57 -3.20 -9.79
N VAL A 90 -1.46 -2.63 -8.60
CA VAL A 90 -0.20 -2.46 -7.89
C VAL A 90 -0.34 -3.00 -6.48
N ARG A 91 0.65 -3.76 -6.03
CA ARG A 91 0.70 -4.34 -4.69
C ARG A 91 2.08 -4.12 -4.08
N LEU A 92 2.13 -3.98 -2.77
CA LEU A 92 3.37 -4.07 -2.02
C LEU A 92 3.42 -5.43 -1.34
N ILE A 93 4.52 -6.17 -1.55
CA ILE A 93 4.78 -7.45 -0.90
C ILE A 93 6.13 -7.39 -0.15
N ASN A 94 6.26 -8.17 0.92
CA ASN A 94 7.50 -8.30 1.65
C ASN A 94 8.44 -9.35 1.01
N GLU A 95 9.66 -9.52 1.55
CA GLU A 95 10.64 -10.51 1.08
C GLU A 95 10.15 -11.97 1.13
N ALA A 96 9.14 -12.27 1.93
CA ALA A 96 8.51 -13.59 1.99
C ALA A 96 7.38 -13.77 0.95
N GLY A 97 7.14 -12.78 0.07
CA GLY A 97 6.05 -12.77 -0.90
C GLY A 97 4.67 -12.53 -0.28
N GLN A 98 4.61 -12.07 0.96
CA GLN A 98 3.33 -11.79 1.63
C GLN A 98 2.86 -10.38 1.29
N LEU A 99 1.55 -10.26 1.06
CA LEU A 99 0.90 -8.99 0.76
C LEU A 99 0.98 -8.05 1.97
N VAL A 100 1.47 -6.84 1.74
CA VAL A 100 1.52 -5.74 2.72
C VAL A 100 0.42 -4.73 2.44
N SER A 101 0.27 -4.29 1.19
CA SER A 101 -0.74 -3.30 0.79
C SER A 101 -1.14 -3.46 -0.68
N VAL A 102 -2.30 -2.92 -1.05
CA VAL A 102 -2.85 -2.93 -2.41
C VAL A 102 -3.22 -1.51 -2.80
N GLY A 103 -2.86 -1.12 -4.03
CA GLY A 103 -3.27 0.16 -4.59
C GLY A 103 -4.71 0.17 -5.08
N SER A 104 -5.22 1.35 -5.32
CA SER A 104 -6.54 1.59 -5.86
C SER A 104 -6.47 2.29 -7.22
N TYR A 105 -7.39 1.93 -8.12
CA TYR A 105 -7.54 2.60 -9.40
C TYR A 105 -8.36 3.89 -9.21
N ASP A 106 -7.76 5.03 -9.55
CA ASP A 106 -8.44 6.31 -9.63
C ASP A 106 -9.01 6.49 -11.04
N SER A 107 -10.34 6.42 -11.15
CA SER A 107 -11.03 6.55 -12.43
C SER A 107 -11.05 7.97 -12.98
N GLU A 108 -10.83 9.00 -12.16
CA GLU A 108 -10.76 10.40 -12.58
C GLU A 108 -9.36 10.70 -13.13
N ALA A 109 -8.34 10.25 -12.43
CA ALA A 109 -6.94 10.37 -12.87
C ALA A 109 -6.56 9.33 -13.93
N GLY A 110 -7.29 8.22 -14.04
CA GLY A 110 -7.05 7.13 -15.00
C GLY A 110 -5.80 6.32 -14.74
N ARG A 111 -5.36 6.25 -13.47
CA ARG A 111 -4.13 5.55 -13.04
C ARG A 111 -4.35 4.78 -11.74
N THR A 112 -3.45 3.86 -11.45
CA THR A 112 -3.46 3.11 -10.19
C THR A 112 -2.44 3.69 -9.24
N GLU A 113 -2.84 3.96 -8.02
CA GLU A 113 -2.00 4.54 -6.98
C GLU A 113 -1.98 3.67 -5.73
N LEU A 114 -0.82 3.59 -5.08
CA LEU A 114 -0.60 2.98 -3.79
C LEU A 114 0.19 3.95 -2.92
N SER A 115 -0.42 4.38 -1.82
CA SER A 115 0.24 5.14 -0.77
C SER A 115 0.40 4.25 0.45
N VAL A 116 1.60 4.14 1.00
CA VAL A 116 1.88 3.19 2.08
C VAL A 116 3.03 3.64 2.97
N SER A 117 2.91 3.38 4.27
CA SER A 117 4.03 3.27 5.19
C SER A 117 4.24 1.80 5.59
N VAL A 118 5.46 1.44 5.97
CA VAL A 118 5.81 0.06 6.34
C VAL A 118 6.15 -0.03 7.82
N PHE A 119 5.79 -1.17 8.44
CA PHE A 119 6.04 -1.41 9.86
C PHE A 119 7.50 -1.74 10.18
N ASN A 120 8.24 -2.29 9.21
CA ASN A 120 9.65 -2.62 9.37
C ASN A 120 10.43 -2.04 8.21
N SER A 121 11.56 -1.41 8.51
CA SER A 121 12.50 -0.99 7.46
C SER A 121 13.12 -2.22 6.80
N GLY A 122 13.26 -2.18 5.49
CA GLY A 122 13.86 -3.29 4.74
C GLY A 122 13.53 -3.27 3.26
N ARG A 123 13.82 -4.40 2.62
CA ARG A 123 13.50 -4.63 1.22
C ARG A 123 12.06 -5.09 1.07
N TYR A 124 11.37 -4.48 0.15
CA TYR A 124 10.02 -4.81 -0.29
C TYR A 124 10.00 -4.94 -1.80
N PHE A 125 8.89 -5.43 -2.34
CA PHE A 125 8.68 -5.49 -3.78
C PHE A 125 7.37 -4.80 -4.14
N VAL A 126 7.42 -3.92 -5.12
CA VAL A 126 6.26 -3.40 -5.81
C VAL A 126 5.94 -4.39 -6.93
N GLU A 127 4.82 -5.07 -6.82
CA GLU A 127 4.30 -5.99 -7.82
C GLU A 127 3.31 -5.23 -8.71
N VAL A 128 3.56 -5.20 -10.00
CA VAL A 128 2.65 -4.65 -11.02
C VAL A 128 2.07 -5.79 -11.83
N SER A 129 0.78 -5.76 -12.09
CA SER A 129 0.09 -6.74 -12.92
C SER A 129 -1.06 -6.10 -13.69
N ALA A 130 -1.62 -6.81 -14.66
CA ALA A 130 -2.83 -6.36 -15.32
C ALA A 130 -4.05 -6.49 -14.41
N ALA A 131 -4.91 -5.48 -14.36
CA ALA A 131 -6.23 -5.67 -13.79
C ALA A 131 -6.98 -6.77 -14.54
N ASN A 132 -7.86 -7.51 -13.81
CA ASN A 132 -8.60 -8.64 -14.34
C ASN A 132 -9.65 -8.21 -15.41
N ILE A 133 -9.14 -7.75 -16.55
CA ILE A 133 -9.90 -7.34 -17.73
C ILE A 133 -9.40 -8.19 -18.91
N THR A 134 -10.31 -8.83 -19.62
CA THR A 134 -9.95 -9.70 -20.75
C THR A 134 -9.06 -8.98 -21.77
N GLY A 135 -7.87 -9.53 -22.03
CA GLY A 135 -6.92 -8.99 -23.00
C GLY A 135 -6.17 -7.76 -22.53
N ASN A 136 -6.23 -7.42 -21.24
CA ASN A 136 -5.48 -6.31 -20.64
C ASN A 136 -4.00 -6.67 -20.55
N ARG A 137 -3.21 -6.08 -21.43
CA ARG A 137 -1.76 -6.21 -21.51
C ARG A 137 -1.16 -4.98 -22.16
N GLY A 138 0.11 -4.72 -21.94
CA GLY A 138 0.77 -3.57 -22.54
C GLY A 138 1.81 -2.93 -21.62
N THR A 139 2.41 -1.88 -22.10
CA THR A 139 3.45 -1.14 -21.40
C THR A 139 2.88 -0.16 -20.37
N TYR A 140 3.68 0.13 -19.37
CA TYR A 140 3.38 1.09 -18.31
C TYR A 140 4.65 1.78 -17.81
N THR A 141 4.48 2.81 -16.99
CA THR A 141 5.54 3.44 -16.22
C THR A 141 5.14 3.41 -14.74
N LEU A 142 6.01 2.84 -13.91
CA LEU A 142 5.93 2.91 -12.46
C LEU A 142 6.74 4.13 -11.99
N ASP A 143 6.09 5.09 -11.37
CA ASP A 143 6.74 6.17 -10.66
C ASP A 143 6.77 5.85 -9.16
N THR A 144 7.90 6.14 -8.53
CA THR A 144 8.06 6.00 -7.09
C THR A 144 8.39 7.36 -6.48
N SER A 145 7.79 7.69 -5.35
CA SER A 145 8.13 8.91 -4.63
C SER A 145 8.10 8.70 -3.12
N LEU A 146 8.97 9.42 -2.43
CA LEU A 146 8.85 9.66 -1.00
C LEU A 146 7.92 10.87 -0.84
N ARG A 147 6.77 10.66 -0.20
CA ARG A 147 5.96 11.80 0.20
C ARG A 147 6.73 12.55 1.29
N ASN A 148 7.28 13.69 0.93
CA ASN A 148 7.73 14.61 1.97
C ASN A 148 6.48 15.04 2.75
N THR A 149 6.33 14.52 3.96
CA THR A 149 5.47 15.19 4.93
C THR A 149 5.99 16.62 5.01
N ASP A 150 5.12 17.59 4.76
CA ASP A 150 5.48 19.02 4.87
C ASP A 150 6.30 19.18 6.16
N GLU A 151 7.49 19.78 6.09
CA GLU A 151 8.38 19.97 7.27
C GLU A 151 7.69 20.70 8.43
N THR A 152 6.44 21.10 8.24
CA THR A 152 5.59 21.76 9.24
C THR A 152 4.68 20.79 10.00
N VAL A 153 4.49 19.55 9.53
CA VAL A 153 3.69 18.53 10.23
C VAL A 153 4.67 17.64 10.99
N ILE A 154 4.68 17.80 12.29
CA ILE A 154 5.50 16.96 13.20
C ILE A 154 4.63 15.77 13.56
N ASP A 155 5.06 14.56 13.15
CA ASP A 155 4.50 13.28 13.60
C ASP A 155 4.59 13.21 15.13
N ASP A 156 3.46 13.10 15.81
CA ASP A 156 3.40 13.11 17.28
C ASP A 156 3.72 11.72 17.87
N ILE A 157 3.44 10.63 17.11
CA ILE A 157 3.69 9.25 17.55
C ILE A 157 4.21 8.41 16.39
N SER A 158 5.52 8.20 16.32
CA SER A 158 6.14 7.49 15.19
C SER A 158 5.67 6.03 15.03
N ALA A 159 5.55 5.57 13.79
CA ALA A 159 5.15 4.23 13.40
C ALA A 159 6.28 3.21 13.57
N ASP A 160 6.88 3.12 14.75
CA ASP A 160 7.94 2.17 15.06
C ASP A 160 7.97 1.75 16.53
N THR A 161 8.77 0.76 16.87
CA THR A 161 8.96 0.27 18.24
C THR A 161 9.73 1.25 19.14
N GLN A 162 10.14 2.39 18.63
CA GLN A 162 10.85 3.45 19.34
C GLN A 162 9.99 4.70 19.55
N SER A 163 8.69 4.63 19.26
CA SER A 163 7.75 5.77 19.37
C SER A 163 7.79 6.49 20.73
N GLY A 164 8.24 5.79 21.77
CA GLY A 164 8.35 6.33 23.12
C GLY A 164 7.02 6.50 23.86
N VAL A 165 5.89 6.31 23.18
CA VAL A 165 4.56 6.37 23.78
C VAL A 165 4.18 5.00 24.31
N MET A 166 4.03 4.92 25.65
CA MET A 166 3.62 3.68 26.34
C MET A 166 2.41 3.93 27.20
N VAL A 167 1.42 3.06 27.12
CA VAL A 167 0.23 3.09 27.97
C VAL A 167 0.14 1.87 28.86
N ALA A 168 -0.44 2.05 30.04
CA ALA A 168 -0.81 0.93 30.89
C ALA A 168 -2.28 0.57 30.67
N PRO A 169 -2.67 -0.71 30.76
CA PRO A 169 -4.07 -1.11 30.69
C PRO A 169 -4.95 -0.29 31.68
N GLY A 170 -6.03 0.30 31.14
CA GLY A 170 -6.92 1.19 31.89
C GLY A 170 -6.56 2.67 31.83
N MET A 171 -5.46 3.04 31.17
CA MET A 171 -5.11 4.43 30.91
C MET A 171 -5.34 4.74 29.42
N PRO A 172 -5.96 5.88 29.07
CA PRO A 172 -6.10 6.29 27.67
C PRO A 172 -4.78 6.88 27.15
N ALA A 173 -4.57 6.73 25.84
CA ALA A 173 -3.63 7.55 25.07
C ALA A 173 -4.43 8.43 24.09
N THR A 174 -3.81 9.51 23.65
CA THR A 174 -4.31 10.37 22.57
C THR A 174 -3.18 10.58 21.56
N GLY A 175 -3.51 10.62 20.29
CA GLY A 175 -2.63 10.90 19.17
C GLY A 175 -3.41 11.60 18.07
N GLU A 176 -2.71 12.01 17.04
CA GLU A 176 -3.26 12.65 15.83
C GLU A 176 -2.69 11.93 14.60
N ILE A 177 -3.52 11.61 13.65
CA ILE A 177 -3.10 11.18 12.32
C ILE A 177 -2.91 12.44 11.48
N GLU A 178 -1.68 12.93 11.37
CA GLU A 178 -1.38 14.25 10.80
C GLU A 178 -1.48 14.26 9.28
N THR A 179 -1.19 13.13 8.66
CA THR A 179 -1.22 13.00 7.21
C THR A 179 -1.89 11.69 6.77
N ALA A 180 -2.42 11.68 5.56
CA ALA A 180 -2.99 10.45 5.00
C ALA A 180 -1.91 9.37 4.83
N GLY A 181 -2.11 8.22 5.47
CA GLY A 181 -1.17 7.09 5.48
C GLY A 181 -0.25 7.05 6.70
N ASP A 182 -0.44 7.99 7.62
CA ASP A 182 0.22 7.98 8.91
C ASP A 182 -0.31 6.88 9.84
N HIS A 183 0.56 6.40 10.74
CA HIS A 183 0.27 5.34 11.70
C HIS A 183 0.92 5.62 13.04
N ASP A 184 0.15 5.64 14.10
CA ASP A 184 0.63 5.78 15.48
C ASP A 184 0.86 4.42 16.12
N TRP A 185 2.08 4.17 16.59
CA TRP A 185 2.38 2.97 17.35
C TRP A 185 2.47 3.29 18.84
N ILE A 186 1.54 2.74 19.60
CA ILE A 186 1.43 2.95 21.04
C ILE A 186 1.78 1.65 21.74
N ALA A 187 2.89 1.64 22.47
CA ALA A 187 3.34 0.46 23.21
C ALA A 187 2.43 0.16 24.40
N VAL A 188 2.10 -1.11 24.62
CA VAL A 188 1.35 -1.60 25.77
C VAL A 188 1.92 -2.93 26.25
N SER A 189 2.13 -3.07 27.57
CA SER A 189 2.53 -4.35 28.15
C SER A 189 1.30 -5.20 28.46
N LEU A 190 1.18 -6.36 27.83
CA LEU A 190 0.08 -7.30 28.01
C LEU A 190 0.59 -8.61 28.62
N GLU A 191 -0.26 -9.26 29.44
CA GLU A 191 0.02 -10.54 30.08
C GLU A 191 -0.69 -11.68 29.35
N ALA A 192 0.02 -12.77 29.09
CA ALA A 192 -0.55 -13.96 28.47
C ALA A 192 -1.78 -14.49 29.24
N GLY A 193 -2.81 -14.87 28.47
CA GLY A 193 -4.02 -15.46 29.02
C GLY A 193 -5.00 -14.49 29.69
N LYS A 194 -4.65 -13.21 29.85
CA LYS A 194 -5.61 -12.17 30.23
C LYS A 194 -6.39 -11.69 29.02
N VAL A 195 -7.64 -11.33 29.22
CA VAL A 195 -8.48 -10.74 28.17
C VAL A 195 -8.40 -9.23 28.27
N TYR A 196 -8.05 -8.58 27.17
CA TYR A 196 -8.02 -7.13 27.02
C TYR A 196 -9.00 -6.67 25.96
N MET A 197 -9.54 -5.48 26.17
CA MET A 197 -10.31 -4.76 25.15
C MET A 197 -9.54 -3.49 24.84
N VAL A 198 -9.30 -3.26 23.53
CA VAL A 198 -8.64 -2.06 23.02
C VAL A 198 -9.65 -1.35 22.13
N ASP A 199 -9.90 -0.09 22.42
CA ASP A 199 -10.85 0.76 21.71
C ASP A 199 -10.11 1.93 21.08
N LEU A 200 -10.34 2.17 19.79
CA LEU A 200 -10.04 3.42 19.11
C LEU A 200 -11.34 4.23 19.02
N LEU A 201 -11.39 5.34 19.73
CA LEU A 201 -12.57 6.21 19.78
C LEU A 201 -12.39 7.35 18.76
N ALA A 202 -13.12 7.28 17.68
CA ALA A 202 -13.12 8.24 16.59
C ALA A 202 -14.05 9.44 16.87
N ASP A 203 -14.41 10.20 15.84
CA ASP A 203 -15.26 11.39 15.96
C ASP A 203 -16.65 11.08 16.56
N GLY A 204 -17.07 11.92 17.49
CA GLY A 204 -18.44 11.92 18.03
C GLY A 204 -18.69 11.04 19.26
N HIS A 205 -17.73 10.26 19.78
CA HIS A 205 -17.96 9.32 20.88
C HIS A 205 -17.40 9.74 22.24
N GLY A 206 -17.31 11.06 22.50
CA GLY A 206 -17.10 11.61 23.84
C GLY A 206 -15.62 11.72 24.29
N ALA A 207 -14.68 11.26 23.50
CA ALA A 207 -13.24 11.41 23.75
C ALA A 207 -12.65 12.67 23.11
N GLY A 208 -13.44 13.43 22.33
CA GLY A 208 -12.99 14.64 21.66
C GLY A 208 -12.14 14.41 20.40
N GLY A 209 -12.10 13.17 19.89
CA GLY A 209 -11.44 12.85 18.62
C GLY A 209 -12.12 13.48 17.41
N THR A 210 -11.36 13.71 16.37
CA THR A 210 -11.80 14.25 15.07
C THR A 210 -11.54 13.30 13.90
N LEU A 211 -10.91 12.16 14.15
CA LEU A 211 -10.68 11.11 13.15
C LEU A 211 -12.03 10.50 12.77
N ALA A 212 -12.45 10.66 11.51
CA ALA A 212 -13.81 10.29 11.08
C ALA A 212 -14.02 8.76 11.01
N ASP A 213 -12.95 8.02 10.69
CA ASP A 213 -12.96 6.57 10.53
C ASP A 213 -11.53 6.06 10.69
N GLY A 214 -11.27 5.27 11.71
CA GLY A 214 -9.93 4.83 12.08
C GLY A 214 -9.83 3.32 12.18
N THR A 215 -8.71 2.75 11.76
CA THR A 215 -8.42 1.33 11.87
C THR A 215 -7.54 1.04 13.07
N LEU A 216 -7.73 -0.09 13.73
CA LEU A 216 -6.96 -0.54 14.87
C LEU A 216 -6.25 -1.87 14.55
N ARG A 217 -4.97 -1.96 14.90
CA ARG A 217 -4.19 -3.18 14.73
C ARG A 217 -3.37 -3.47 15.98
N ILE A 218 -3.30 -4.72 16.37
CA ILE A 218 -2.37 -5.18 17.42
C ILE A 218 -1.21 -5.88 16.75
N ILE A 219 -0.01 -5.46 17.07
CA ILE A 219 1.26 -5.94 16.50
C ILE A 219 2.13 -6.45 17.63
N ASP A 220 2.81 -7.59 17.44
CA ASP A 220 3.82 -8.08 18.39
C ASP A 220 5.16 -7.32 18.24
N ASN A 221 6.09 -7.57 19.15
CA ASN A 221 7.42 -6.96 19.12
C ASN A 221 8.32 -7.42 17.95
N GLN A 222 7.81 -8.29 17.08
CA GLN A 222 8.46 -8.74 15.85
C GLN A 222 7.83 -8.10 14.60
N GLY A 223 6.81 -7.25 14.78
CA GLY A 223 6.08 -6.60 13.70
C GLY A 223 4.98 -7.45 13.08
N ASN A 224 4.64 -8.61 13.67
CA ASN A 224 3.56 -9.44 13.15
C ASN A 224 2.21 -8.90 13.61
N SER A 225 1.27 -8.74 12.67
CA SER A 225 -0.11 -8.38 13.00
C SER A 225 -0.81 -9.58 13.66
N ILE A 226 -1.33 -9.36 14.86
CA ILE A 226 -2.04 -10.38 15.65
C ILE A 226 -3.55 -10.21 15.54
N ALA A 227 -4.03 -8.97 15.50
CA ALA A 227 -5.43 -8.64 15.35
C ALA A 227 -5.60 -7.34 14.58
N TYR A 228 -6.74 -7.19 13.94
CA TYR A 228 -7.14 -6.02 13.18
C TYR A 228 -8.64 -5.80 13.34
N ASP A 229 -9.04 -4.56 13.41
CA ASP A 229 -10.44 -4.15 13.38
C ASP A 229 -10.57 -2.75 12.78
N ASP A 230 -11.75 -2.51 12.20
CA ASP A 230 -12.12 -1.28 11.52
C ASP A 230 -13.35 -0.64 12.19
N ASN A 231 -14.42 -1.38 12.40
CA ASN A 231 -15.73 -0.89 12.85
C ASN A 231 -16.38 -1.80 13.91
N GLY A 232 -15.62 -2.53 14.71
CA GLY A 232 -16.15 -3.44 15.73
C GLY A 232 -16.68 -2.76 16.99
N GLY A 233 -16.51 -1.45 17.12
CA GLY A 233 -17.01 -0.60 18.19
C GLY A 233 -18.39 0.00 17.91
N ALA A 234 -18.61 1.23 18.30
CA ALA A 234 -19.82 2.00 18.02
C ALA A 234 -19.59 2.90 16.79
N ALA A 235 -20.51 2.89 15.85
CA ALA A 235 -20.40 3.59 14.56
C ALA A 235 -19.09 3.23 13.82
N ASN A 236 -18.17 4.17 13.64
CA ASN A 236 -16.87 3.98 12.97
C ASN A 236 -15.72 3.77 13.97
N ASP A 237 -16.02 3.43 15.23
CA ASP A 237 -14.99 3.10 16.21
C ASP A 237 -14.44 1.70 15.95
N ALA A 238 -13.12 1.52 16.02
CA ALA A 238 -12.53 0.19 15.99
C ALA A 238 -12.40 -0.39 17.41
N ARG A 239 -12.66 -1.69 17.56
CA ARG A 239 -12.59 -2.41 18.82
C ARG A 239 -12.01 -3.80 18.68
N ILE A 240 -10.93 -4.08 19.35
CA ILE A 240 -10.33 -5.40 19.41
C ILE A 240 -10.45 -5.99 20.81
N GLN A 241 -11.00 -7.21 20.92
CA GLN A 241 -10.85 -8.04 22.11
C GLN A 241 -9.75 -9.07 21.86
N ILE A 242 -8.72 -9.08 22.71
CA ILE A 242 -7.57 -9.96 22.53
C ILE A 242 -7.22 -10.70 23.81
N THR A 243 -6.76 -11.95 23.65
CA THR A 243 -6.05 -12.72 24.67
C THR A 243 -4.63 -12.96 24.17
N PRO A 244 -3.63 -12.22 24.65
CA PRO A 244 -2.27 -12.34 24.14
C PRO A 244 -1.71 -13.76 24.29
N PRO A 245 -1.06 -14.34 23.28
CA PRO A 245 -0.47 -15.67 23.35
C PRO A 245 0.78 -15.73 24.25
N ALA A 246 1.46 -14.61 24.44
CA ALA A 246 2.63 -14.46 25.28
C ALA A 246 2.55 -13.15 26.07
N SER A 247 3.20 -13.09 27.26
CA SER A 247 3.38 -11.82 27.96
C SER A 247 4.50 -11.04 27.31
N GLY A 248 4.31 -9.73 27.12
CA GLY A 248 5.30 -8.87 26.49
C GLY A 248 4.73 -7.54 26.06
N GLU A 249 5.53 -6.83 25.28
CA GLU A 249 5.17 -5.57 24.68
C GLU A 249 4.48 -5.83 23.33
N TYR A 250 3.42 -5.09 23.10
CA TYR A 250 2.61 -5.04 21.89
C TYR A 250 2.44 -3.58 21.48
N PHE A 251 2.09 -3.38 20.22
CA PHE A 251 1.86 -2.07 19.65
C PHE A 251 0.50 -2.01 18.96
#